data_32ba728411e21ab25e11531c137006df
#
_entry.id   32ba728411e21ab25e11531c137006df
#
_cell.length_a   1.000
_cell.length_b   1.000
_cell.length_c   1.000
_cell.angle_alpha   90.00
_cell.angle_beta   90.00
_cell.angle_gamma   90.00
#
_symmetry.space_group_name_H-M   'P 1'
#
loop_
_entity.id
_entity.type
_entity.pdbx_description
1 polymer ?
#
loop_
_entity_poly.entity_id
_entity_poly.type
_entity_poly.pdbx_seq_one_letter_code
_entity_poly.pdbx_strand_id
1 'polypeptide(L)'
;MAQAYMTESGRGHDPERNASRARRLRDWWRPEGMWRRGIVLAVLAVLLGLLMILHAQVPNTVGNLGSLLETFLPWLGLIGVPVLLVAAVLRRSATAIVALLLPAVVWFGLFGGQLTDKKGTGGNLTVVTHNVSDKNLDPAGTARDIVKSGADVVALEELTGDALPKYKEGLAKAYPYRTVQGTVGLWSKHPLTDAAPVDIKMGWTRALRATVQAPSGKQVAFYVAHLPSVRVKLNAGFTANQRDNSATALGEAIAHERVKQVILLGDLNGTMNDRSLAPVTAQMRSAQGAAGDGFGFSFPAAFPMARIDQIMMKGIDPVSSWSLPRTGSDHLPLAASVKI
;
A
#
# COMPACT_ATOMS: atom_id res chain seq x y z
N MET A 1 14.36 -7.64 -87.46
CA MET A 1 14.92 -8.12 -86.20
C MET A 1 15.29 -6.91 -85.38
N ALA A 2 14.46 -6.55 -84.39
CA ALA A 2 14.71 -5.42 -83.47
C ALA A 2 14.89 -6.00 -82.05
N GLN A 3 16.06 -5.88 -81.45
CA GLN A 3 16.34 -6.23 -80.08
C GLN A 3 15.98 -5.06 -79.18
N ALA A 4 15.01 -5.30 -78.29
CA ALA A 4 14.66 -4.39 -77.23
C ALA A 4 15.68 -4.48 -76.08
N TYR A 5 16.36 -3.38 -75.78
CA TYR A 5 17.18 -3.24 -74.55
C TYR A 5 16.24 -2.85 -73.38
N MET A 6 16.10 -3.75 -72.43
CA MET A 6 15.54 -3.42 -71.11
C MET A 6 16.60 -2.71 -70.28
N THR A 7 16.40 -1.45 -69.95
CA THR A 7 17.17 -0.74 -68.97
C THR A 7 16.60 -1.05 -67.59
N GLU A 8 17.32 -1.85 -66.79
CA GLU A 8 17.11 -1.99 -65.33
C GLU A 8 17.43 -0.65 -64.65
N SER A 9 16.39 -0.01 -64.13
CA SER A 9 16.58 1.12 -63.21
C SER A 9 17.04 0.63 -61.84
N GLY A 10 18.36 0.56 -61.66
CA GLY A 10 18.99 0.34 -60.37
C GLY A 10 18.57 1.43 -59.41
N ARG A 11 17.84 1.07 -58.33
CA ARG A 11 17.59 1.96 -57.18
C ARG A 11 18.94 2.22 -56.51
N GLY A 12 19.60 3.30 -56.93
CA GLY A 12 20.86 3.72 -56.34
C GLY A 12 20.74 3.89 -54.83
N HIS A 13 21.40 3.04 -54.08
CA HIS A 13 21.64 3.22 -52.66
C HIS A 13 22.62 4.40 -52.56
N ASP A 14 22.08 5.59 -52.24
CA ASP A 14 22.89 6.80 -52.09
C ASP A 14 23.51 6.83 -50.66
N PRO A 15 24.80 6.44 -50.50
CA PRO A 15 25.46 6.37 -49.20
C PRO A 15 25.60 7.75 -48.55
N GLU A 16 25.63 8.83 -49.31
CA GLU A 16 25.71 10.19 -48.77
C GLU A 16 24.41 10.64 -48.13
N ARG A 17 23.28 10.25 -48.70
CA ARG A 17 21.93 10.52 -48.12
C ARG A 17 21.72 9.81 -46.79
N ASN A 18 22.22 8.57 -46.66
CA ASN A 18 22.11 7.81 -45.41
C ASN A 18 23.10 8.35 -44.36
N ALA A 19 24.31 8.75 -44.75
CA ALA A 19 25.26 9.39 -43.84
C ALA A 19 24.77 10.76 -43.36
N SER A 20 24.10 11.54 -44.21
CA SER A 20 23.52 12.83 -43.81
C SER A 20 22.32 12.68 -42.86
N ARG A 21 21.48 11.65 -43.05
CA ARG A 21 20.38 11.32 -42.14
C ARG A 21 20.89 10.84 -40.76
N ALA A 22 21.93 9.98 -40.77
CA ALA A 22 22.54 9.52 -39.52
C ALA A 22 23.25 10.65 -38.77
N ARG A 23 23.89 11.60 -39.47
CA ARG A 23 24.45 12.81 -38.84
C ARG A 23 23.37 13.70 -38.27
N ARG A 24 22.28 14.00 -39.00
CA ARG A 24 21.14 14.78 -38.49
C ARG A 24 20.47 14.16 -37.28
N LEU A 25 20.28 12.83 -37.25
CA LEU A 25 19.78 12.10 -36.10
C LEU A 25 20.73 12.21 -34.90
N ARG A 26 22.07 12.06 -35.15
CA ARG A 26 23.07 12.18 -34.10
C ARG A 26 23.14 13.59 -33.53
N ASP A 27 23.04 14.63 -34.38
CA ASP A 27 23.08 16.04 -33.99
C ASP A 27 21.78 16.42 -33.25
N TRP A 28 20.66 15.82 -33.60
CA TRP A 28 19.38 15.93 -32.86
C TRP A 28 19.47 15.27 -31.47
N TRP A 29 20.17 14.14 -31.36
CA TRP A 29 20.41 13.42 -30.09
C TRP A 29 21.50 14.05 -29.21
N ARG A 30 22.36 14.92 -29.76
CA ARG A 30 23.44 15.62 -29.07
C ARG A 30 23.37 17.14 -29.29
N PRO A 31 22.26 17.77 -28.93
CA PRO A 31 22.13 19.22 -29.09
C PRO A 31 23.15 19.92 -28.20
N GLU A 32 23.82 20.93 -28.72
CA GLU A 32 24.74 21.77 -27.97
C GLU A 32 23.98 22.72 -27.02
N GLY A 33 24.55 22.98 -25.84
CA GLY A 33 24.00 23.85 -24.81
C GLY A 33 23.13 23.14 -23.75
N MET A 34 23.26 23.60 -22.52
CA MET A 34 22.60 23.01 -21.33
C MET A 34 21.07 23.03 -21.39
N TRP A 35 20.48 23.97 -22.15
CA TRP A 35 19.03 24.11 -22.33
C TRP A 35 18.45 23.23 -23.45
N ARG A 36 19.26 22.72 -24.35
CA ARG A 36 18.85 21.82 -25.43
C ARG A 36 19.16 20.35 -25.13
N ARG A 37 20.09 20.12 -24.20
CA ARG A 37 20.42 18.76 -23.75
C ARG A 37 19.30 18.22 -22.88
N GLY A 38 19.01 16.91 -23.00
CA GLY A 38 18.12 16.20 -22.09
C GLY A 38 16.63 16.57 -22.24
N ILE A 39 16.18 17.02 -23.40
CA ILE A 39 14.74 17.26 -23.66
C ILE A 39 13.91 16.00 -23.37
N VAL A 40 14.42 14.82 -23.74
CA VAL A 40 13.75 13.54 -23.42
C VAL A 40 13.58 13.36 -21.91
N LEU A 41 14.62 13.68 -21.11
CA LEU A 41 14.55 13.62 -19.65
C LEU A 41 13.55 14.64 -19.09
N ALA A 42 13.48 15.83 -19.68
CA ALA A 42 12.50 16.84 -19.30
C ALA A 42 11.07 16.38 -19.60
N VAL A 43 10.84 15.78 -20.77
CA VAL A 43 9.55 15.19 -21.13
C VAL A 43 9.18 14.07 -20.17
N LEU A 44 10.12 13.16 -19.85
CA LEU A 44 9.87 12.09 -18.88
C LEU A 44 9.57 12.65 -17.49
N ALA A 45 10.23 13.71 -17.03
CA ALA A 45 9.94 14.36 -15.77
C ALA A 45 8.52 14.97 -15.75
N VAL A 46 8.13 15.66 -16.83
CA VAL A 46 6.77 16.20 -16.95
C VAL A 46 5.73 15.09 -16.97
N LEU A 47 5.96 14.01 -17.75
CA LEU A 47 5.05 12.85 -17.79
C LEU A 47 4.92 12.18 -16.43
N LEU A 48 6.02 12.05 -15.67
CA LEU A 48 5.99 11.54 -14.31
C LEU A 48 5.14 12.41 -13.39
N GLY A 49 5.30 13.73 -13.46
CA GLY A 49 4.48 14.68 -12.70
C GLY A 49 3.00 14.60 -13.08
N LEU A 50 2.69 14.57 -14.38
CA LEU A 50 1.33 14.42 -14.87
C LEU A 50 0.71 13.08 -14.48
N LEU A 51 1.47 11.98 -14.52
CA LEU A 51 1.01 10.67 -14.06
C LEU A 51 0.62 10.71 -12.57
N MET A 52 1.41 11.37 -11.73
CA MET A 52 1.09 11.53 -10.31
C MET A 52 -0.11 12.46 -10.06
N ILE A 53 -0.30 13.52 -10.86
CA ILE A 53 -1.49 14.39 -10.77
C ILE A 53 -2.75 13.64 -11.21
N LEU A 54 -2.64 12.88 -12.29
CA LEU A 54 -3.77 12.22 -12.96
C LEU A 54 -3.93 10.76 -12.55
N HIS A 55 -3.27 10.29 -11.49
CA HIS A 55 -3.33 8.88 -11.07
C HIS A 55 -4.77 8.37 -10.91
N ALA A 56 -5.65 9.23 -10.38
CA ALA A 56 -7.06 8.88 -10.17
C ALA A 56 -7.87 8.67 -11.47
N GLN A 57 -7.39 9.14 -12.62
CA GLN A 57 -8.00 8.94 -13.92
C GLN A 57 -7.52 7.66 -14.64
N VAL A 58 -6.45 7.02 -14.16
CA VAL A 58 -6.00 5.75 -14.72
C VAL A 58 -7.07 4.67 -14.46
N PRO A 59 -7.66 4.06 -15.50
CA PRO A 59 -8.81 3.18 -15.32
C PRO A 59 -8.44 1.83 -14.69
N ASN A 60 -9.35 1.25 -13.91
CA ASN A 60 -9.27 -0.12 -13.42
C ASN A 60 -9.88 -1.15 -14.38
N THR A 61 -10.55 -0.69 -15.45
CA THR A 61 -11.16 -1.58 -16.46
C THR A 61 -10.15 -2.41 -17.24
N VAL A 62 -8.88 -1.97 -17.30
CA VAL A 62 -7.79 -2.70 -17.95
C VAL A 62 -6.82 -3.18 -16.88
N GLY A 63 -6.94 -4.44 -16.48
CA GLY A 63 -6.01 -5.10 -15.55
C GLY A 63 -5.80 -4.40 -14.20
N ASN A 64 -6.76 -3.59 -13.74
CA ASN A 64 -6.70 -2.79 -12.50
C ASN A 64 -5.44 -1.90 -12.42
N LEU A 65 -5.04 -1.32 -13.56
CA LEU A 65 -3.81 -0.49 -13.63
C LEU A 65 -3.86 0.72 -12.70
N GLY A 66 -5.05 1.29 -12.46
CA GLY A 66 -5.23 2.39 -11.49
C GLY A 66 -4.85 1.96 -10.07
N SER A 67 -5.39 0.85 -9.56
CA SER A 67 -5.07 0.31 -8.25
C SER A 67 -3.58 -0.10 -8.13
N LEU A 68 -3.00 -0.67 -9.19
CA LEU A 68 -1.57 -0.97 -9.23
C LEU A 68 -0.73 0.30 -9.10
N LEU A 69 -1.04 1.33 -9.89
CA LEU A 69 -0.36 2.62 -9.84
C LEU A 69 -0.48 3.26 -8.44
N GLU A 70 -1.68 3.26 -7.87
CA GLU A 70 -1.97 3.86 -6.56
C GLU A 70 -1.28 3.12 -5.41
N THR A 71 -1.12 1.80 -5.52
CA THR A 71 -0.35 1.01 -4.55
C THR A 71 1.12 1.46 -4.48
N PHE A 72 1.73 1.74 -5.64
CA PHE A 72 3.14 2.12 -5.73
C PHE A 72 3.36 3.62 -5.98
N LEU A 73 2.33 4.44 -5.84
CA LEU A 73 2.38 5.89 -6.09
C LEU A 73 3.51 6.61 -5.33
N PRO A 74 3.80 6.30 -4.03
CA PRO A 74 4.92 6.92 -3.32
C PRO A 74 6.27 6.70 -4.00
N TRP A 75 6.48 5.52 -4.62
CA TRP A 75 7.74 5.13 -5.24
C TRP A 75 8.04 5.87 -6.54
N LEU A 76 7.02 6.41 -7.20
CA LEU A 76 7.21 7.27 -8.38
C LEU A 76 8.07 8.49 -8.05
N GLY A 77 7.87 9.10 -6.88
CA GLY A 77 8.72 10.20 -6.43
C GLY A 77 9.99 9.72 -5.73
N LEU A 78 9.89 8.73 -4.83
CA LEU A 78 11.05 8.24 -4.05
C LEU A 78 12.17 7.67 -4.94
N ILE A 79 11.85 7.07 -6.07
CA ILE A 79 12.82 6.50 -7.01
C ILE A 79 12.87 7.32 -8.30
N GLY A 80 11.70 7.63 -8.89
CA GLY A 80 11.62 8.26 -10.20
C GLY A 80 12.29 9.62 -10.25
N VAL A 81 12.04 10.49 -9.26
CA VAL A 81 12.65 11.83 -9.21
C VAL A 81 14.18 11.77 -9.03
N PRO A 82 14.74 11.04 -8.04
CA PRO A 82 16.20 10.92 -7.90
C PRO A 82 16.90 10.31 -9.14
N VAL A 83 16.33 9.27 -9.73
CA VAL A 83 16.91 8.63 -10.93
C VAL A 83 16.98 9.61 -12.10
N LEU A 84 15.88 10.33 -12.36
CA LEU A 84 15.86 11.35 -13.41
C LEU A 84 16.78 12.53 -13.08
N LEU A 85 16.92 12.92 -11.81
CA LEU A 85 17.83 13.96 -11.36
C LEU A 85 19.29 13.58 -11.66
N VAL A 86 19.70 12.38 -11.27
CA VAL A 86 21.06 11.86 -11.56
C VAL A 86 21.29 11.87 -13.06
N ALA A 87 20.35 11.38 -13.87
CA ALA A 87 20.45 11.37 -15.32
C ALA A 87 20.55 12.80 -15.89
N ALA A 88 19.79 13.78 -15.37
CA ALA A 88 19.82 15.17 -15.79
C ALA A 88 21.15 15.85 -15.46
N VAL A 89 21.71 15.57 -14.27
CA VAL A 89 23.03 16.07 -13.84
C VAL A 89 24.14 15.50 -14.72
N LEU A 90 24.17 14.18 -14.94
CA LEU A 90 25.16 13.52 -15.82
C LEU A 90 25.08 14.04 -17.26
N ARG A 91 23.89 14.39 -17.74
CA ARG A 91 23.67 15.02 -19.04
C ARG A 91 23.95 16.53 -19.05
N ARG A 92 24.19 17.14 -17.90
CA ARG A 92 24.32 18.61 -17.72
C ARG A 92 23.15 19.35 -18.35
N SER A 93 21.91 18.91 -18.08
CA SER A 93 20.68 19.44 -18.65
C SER A 93 19.95 20.33 -17.66
N ALA A 94 19.99 21.65 -17.84
CA ALA A 94 19.21 22.60 -17.05
C ALA A 94 17.70 22.41 -17.28
N THR A 95 17.26 22.15 -18.51
CA THR A 95 15.85 21.93 -18.85
C THR A 95 15.26 20.73 -18.10
N ALA A 96 16.00 19.61 -18.01
CA ALA A 96 15.54 18.45 -17.28
C ALA A 96 15.50 18.71 -15.76
N ILE A 97 16.48 19.43 -15.21
CA ILE A 97 16.50 19.81 -13.79
C ILE A 97 15.30 20.71 -13.44
N VAL A 98 15.00 21.68 -14.29
CA VAL A 98 13.84 22.56 -14.07
C VAL A 98 12.54 21.78 -14.21
N ALA A 99 12.43 20.87 -15.19
CA ALA A 99 11.23 20.05 -15.38
C ALA A 99 10.95 19.13 -14.18
N LEU A 100 11.99 18.69 -13.45
CA LEU A 100 11.86 17.87 -12.24
C LEU A 100 11.21 18.59 -11.07
N LEU A 101 11.10 19.91 -11.09
CA LEU A 101 10.34 20.66 -10.07
C LEU A 101 8.87 20.20 -10.05
N LEU A 102 8.28 19.91 -11.22
CA LEU A 102 6.89 19.46 -11.29
C LEU A 102 6.66 18.15 -10.50
N PRO A 103 7.29 17.01 -10.82
CA PRO A 103 7.07 15.79 -10.08
C PRO A 103 7.52 15.89 -8.62
N ALA A 104 8.54 16.66 -8.28
CA ALA A 104 8.96 16.90 -6.91
C ALA A 104 7.87 17.63 -6.10
N VAL A 105 7.35 18.75 -6.60
CA VAL A 105 6.29 19.52 -5.92
C VAL A 105 5.02 18.69 -5.76
N VAL A 106 4.62 17.95 -6.82
CA VAL A 106 3.45 17.07 -6.76
C VAL A 106 3.64 15.98 -5.70
N TRP A 107 4.81 15.34 -5.68
CA TRP A 107 5.09 14.30 -4.71
C TRP A 107 5.07 14.82 -3.27
N PHE A 108 5.68 15.97 -3.02
CA PHE A 108 5.62 16.63 -1.70
C PHE A 108 4.20 17.04 -1.33
N GLY A 109 3.38 17.46 -2.29
CA GLY A 109 1.97 17.76 -2.06
C GLY A 109 1.17 16.51 -1.65
N LEU A 110 1.45 15.36 -2.26
CA LEU A 110 0.76 14.09 -1.97
C LEU A 110 1.27 13.42 -0.68
N PHE A 111 2.58 13.45 -0.45
CA PHE A 111 3.23 12.61 0.57
C PHE A 111 4.07 13.39 1.60
N GLY A 112 4.27 14.69 1.44
CA GLY A 112 5.08 15.49 2.37
C GLY A 112 4.61 15.37 3.82
N GLY A 113 3.31 15.27 4.05
CA GLY A 113 2.74 15.01 5.37
C GLY A 113 3.11 13.65 5.99
N GLN A 114 3.62 12.70 5.21
CA GLN A 114 4.13 11.42 5.73
C GLN A 114 5.57 11.54 6.28
N LEU A 115 6.28 12.59 5.91
CA LEU A 115 7.67 12.81 6.35
C LEU A 115 7.77 13.50 7.73
N THR A 116 6.64 13.93 8.28
CA THR A 116 6.59 14.57 9.61
C THR A 116 6.22 13.55 10.67
N ASP A 117 6.92 13.55 11.80
CA ASP A 117 6.52 12.81 12.98
C ASP A 117 5.27 13.44 13.60
N LYS A 118 4.18 12.69 13.60
CA LYS A 118 2.86 13.10 14.14
C LYS A 118 2.50 12.35 15.41
N LYS A 119 3.44 11.56 15.96
CA LYS A 119 3.23 10.78 17.17
C LYS A 119 3.05 11.69 18.38
N GLY A 120 1.96 11.45 19.10
CA GLY A 120 1.64 12.08 20.38
C GLY A 120 1.84 11.12 21.55
N THR A 121 1.48 11.60 22.74
CA THR A 121 1.50 10.84 24.00
C THR A 121 0.13 10.87 24.67
N GLY A 122 -0.09 9.98 25.65
CA GLY A 122 -1.32 9.98 26.46
C GLY A 122 -2.46 9.15 25.89
N GLY A 123 -2.17 8.21 25.00
CA GLY A 123 -3.14 7.15 24.64
C GLY A 123 -3.41 6.22 25.82
N ASN A 124 -4.62 5.68 25.90
CA ASN A 124 -5.08 4.80 26.99
C ASN A 124 -5.52 3.40 26.51
N LEU A 125 -5.42 3.13 25.22
CA LEU A 125 -5.63 1.81 24.62
C LEU A 125 -4.62 1.62 23.48
N THR A 126 -3.85 0.52 23.54
CA THR A 126 -2.90 0.15 22.48
C THR A 126 -3.43 -1.06 21.72
N VAL A 127 -3.47 -0.96 20.40
CA VAL A 127 -3.95 -2.01 19.52
C VAL A 127 -2.85 -2.47 18.57
N VAL A 128 -2.86 -3.75 18.23
CA VAL A 128 -1.92 -4.37 17.27
C VAL A 128 -2.70 -5.16 16.23
N THR A 129 -2.27 -5.10 14.99
CA THR A 129 -2.69 -6.03 13.93
C THR A 129 -1.49 -6.72 13.34
N HIS A 130 -1.63 -7.99 12.99
CA HIS A 130 -0.56 -8.76 12.38
C HIS A 130 -1.08 -9.91 11.53
N ASN A 131 -0.85 -9.83 10.22
CA ASN A 131 -0.92 -11.02 9.37
C ASN A 131 0.28 -11.91 9.74
N VAL A 132 -0.01 -13.05 10.39
CA VAL A 132 1.03 -13.93 10.95
C VAL A 132 1.63 -14.90 9.93
N SER A 133 1.17 -14.86 8.69
CA SER A 133 1.51 -15.75 7.57
C SER A 133 1.18 -17.22 7.82
N ASP A 134 0.50 -17.84 6.87
CA ASP A 134 0.22 -19.28 6.85
C ASP A 134 1.49 -20.12 6.76
N LYS A 135 2.61 -19.50 6.34
CA LYS A 135 3.94 -20.11 6.18
C LYS A 135 4.88 -19.86 7.35
N ASN A 136 4.41 -19.21 8.41
CA ASN A 136 5.24 -18.90 9.57
C ASN A 136 5.72 -20.18 10.27
N LEU A 137 7.03 -20.35 10.32
CA LEU A 137 7.66 -21.55 10.92
C LEU A 137 7.79 -21.47 12.45
N ASP A 138 7.64 -20.25 13.04
CA ASP A 138 7.71 -20.03 14.49
C ASP A 138 6.49 -19.26 15.04
N PRO A 139 5.28 -19.85 15.03
CA PRO A 139 4.10 -19.23 15.62
C PRO A 139 4.25 -18.93 17.12
N ALA A 140 4.98 -19.77 17.86
CA ALA A 140 5.20 -19.57 19.30
C ALA A 140 6.11 -18.36 19.56
N GLY A 141 7.16 -18.15 18.76
CA GLY A 141 8.01 -16.97 18.83
C GLY A 141 7.23 -15.70 18.48
N THR A 142 6.44 -15.76 17.42
CA THR A 142 5.55 -14.66 17.01
C THR A 142 4.57 -14.29 18.14
N ALA A 143 3.95 -15.28 18.80
CA ALA A 143 3.06 -15.02 19.95
C ALA A 143 3.81 -14.34 21.11
N ARG A 144 5.04 -14.78 21.43
CA ARG A 144 5.88 -14.12 22.45
C ARG A 144 6.20 -12.67 22.09
N ASP A 145 6.53 -12.37 20.85
CA ASP A 145 6.85 -11.02 20.40
C ASP A 145 5.62 -10.10 20.43
N ILE A 146 4.43 -10.63 20.10
CA ILE A 146 3.16 -9.92 20.27
C ILE A 146 2.92 -9.59 21.76
N VAL A 147 3.11 -10.53 22.67
CA VAL A 147 2.97 -10.28 24.11
C VAL A 147 3.93 -9.19 24.59
N LYS A 148 5.18 -9.20 24.13
CA LYS A 148 6.19 -8.16 24.45
C LYS A 148 5.77 -6.76 23.98
N SER A 149 4.92 -6.64 22.95
CA SER A 149 4.41 -5.34 22.51
C SER A 149 3.61 -4.60 23.58
N GLY A 150 3.08 -5.34 24.56
CA GLY A 150 2.26 -4.79 25.64
C GLY A 150 0.86 -4.36 25.21
N ALA A 151 0.46 -4.59 23.95
CA ALA A 151 -0.83 -4.17 23.42
C ALA A 151 -2.01 -4.65 24.29
N ASP A 152 -3.10 -3.89 24.28
CA ASP A 152 -4.33 -4.23 25.01
C ASP A 152 -5.26 -5.08 24.19
N VAL A 153 -5.27 -4.85 22.87
CA VAL A 153 -6.06 -5.61 21.89
C VAL A 153 -5.18 -5.99 20.71
N VAL A 154 -5.26 -7.25 20.29
CA VAL A 154 -4.46 -7.83 19.21
C VAL A 154 -5.38 -8.50 18.20
N ALA A 155 -5.24 -8.13 16.94
CA ALA A 155 -5.83 -8.81 15.80
C ALA A 155 -4.77 -9.65 15.09
N LEU A 156 -5.13 -10.87 14.72
CA LEU A 156 -4.29 -11.77 13.94
C LEU A 156 -5.04 -12.26 12.71
N GLU A 157 -4.36 -12.28 11.58
CA GLU A 157 -4.83 -12.77 10.30
C GLU A 157 -3.97 -13.96 9.83
N GLU A 158 -4.49 -14.76 8.91
CA GLU A 158 -3.87 -16.01 8.40
C GLU A 158 -3.67 -17.11 9.47
N LEU A 159 -4.60 -17.20 10.40
CA LEU A 159 -4.60 -18.25 11.41
C LEU A 159 -4.96 -19.60 10.75
N THR A 160 -3.96 -20.45 10.55
CA THR A 160 -4.16 -21.82 10.04
C THR A 160 -4.52 -22.80 11.15
N GLY A 161 -5.12 -23.94 10.80
CA GLY A 161 -5.50 -24.99 11.75
C GLY A 161 -4.32 -25.46 12.62
N ASP A 162 -3.15 -25.62 12.03
CA ASP A 162 -1.95 -26.12 12.73
C ASP A 162 -1.26 -25.07 13.61
N ALA A 163 -1.31 -23.80 13.22
CA ALA A 163 -0.70 -22.69 13.97
C ALA A 163 -1.62 -22.14 15.07
N LEU A 164 -2.94 -22.19 14.89
CA LEU A 164 -3.91 -21.60 15.82
C LEU A 164 -3.78 -22.09 17.27
N PRO A 165 -3.55 -23.40 17.57
CA PRO A 165 -3.33 -23.83 18.96
C PRO A 165 -2.16 -23.13 19.62
N LYS A 166 -1.02 -22.92 18.90
CA LYS A 166 0.17 -22.26 19.40
C LYS A 166 -0.07 -20.79 19.74
N TYR A 167 -0.85 -20.07 18.89
CA TYR A 167 -1.27 -18.70 19.20
C TYR A 167 -2.22 -18.65 20.39
N LYS A 168 -3.21 -19.56 20.46
CA LYS A 168 -4.14 -19.64 21.58
C LYS A 168 -3.40 -19.86 22.90
N GLU A 169 -2.44 -20.77 22.94
CA GLU A 169 -1.62 -21.06 24.12
C GLU A 169 -0.69 -19.89 24.48
N GLY A 170 0.10 -19.40 23.49
CA GLY A 170 1.09 -18.35 23.71
C GLY A 170 0.50 -17.01 24.14
N LEU A 171 -0.74 -16.72 23.76
CA LEU A 171 -1.43 -15.46 24.08
C LEU A 171 -2.37 -15.57 25.31
N ALA A 172 -2.74 -16.79 25.76
CA ALA A 172 -3.80 -17.00 26.76
C ALA A 172 -3.55 -16.26 28.09
N LYS A 173 -2.31 -16.22 28.58
CA LYS A 173 -1.97 -15.59 29.86
C LYS A 173 -2.10 -14.06 29.79
N ALA A 174 -1.71 -13.45 28.66
CA ALA A 174 -1.72 -12.01 28.49
C ALA A 174 -3.12 -11.48 28.06
N TYR A 175 -3.88 -12.30 27.34
CA TYR A 175 -5.17 -11.92 26.75
C TYR A 175 -6.24 -12.95 27.11
N PRO A 176 -6.92 -12.77 28.26
CA PRO A 176 -7.93 -13.73 28.76
C PRO A 176 -9.19 -13.77 27.89
N TYR A 177 -9.49 -12.70 27.17
CA TYR A 177 -10.66 -12.62 26.30
C TYR A 177 -10.24 -12.79 24.83
N ARG A 178 -10.90 -13.67 24.09
CA ARG A 178 -10.61 -13.90 22.67
C ARG A 178 -11.81 -14.41 21.89
N THR A 179 -11.80 -14.13 20.60
CA THR A 179 -12.67 -14.76 19.61
C THR A 179 -11.86 -15.07 18.36
N VAL A 180 -12.18 -16.19 17.70
CA VAL A 180 -11.58 -16.57 16.41
C VAL A 180 -12.74 -16.99 15.49
N GLN A 181 -12.75 -16.44 14.29
CA GLN A 181 -13.74 -16.70 13.26
C GLN A 181 -13.01 -17.00 11.94
N GLY A 182 -13.09 -18.26 11.48
CA GLY A 182 -12.32 -18.68 10.29
C GLY A 182 -10.81 -18.50 10.50
N THR A 183 -10.18 -17.65 9.70
CA THR A 183 -8.73 -17.41 9.73
C THR A 183 -8.33 -16.09 10.38
N VAL A 184 -9.26 -15.40 11.03
CA VAL A 184 -8.99 -14.15 11.75
C VAL A 184 -9.38 -14.27 13.22
N GLY A 185 -8.67 -13.59 14.09
CA GLY A 185 -8.91 -13.61 15.51
C GLY A 185 -8.64 -12.30 16.21
N LEU A 186 -9.33 -12.08 17.32
CA LEU A 186 -9.16 -10.93 18.20
C LEU A 186 -8.90 -11.41 19.62
N TRP A 187 -7.83 -10.94 20.20
CA TRP A 187 -7.41 -11.16 21.59
C TRP A 187 -7.46 -9.85 22.35
N SER A 188 -7.93 -9.86 23.58
CA SER A 188 -8.08 -8.65 24.40
C SER A 188 -7.74 -8.90 25.86
N LYS A 189 -7.12 -7.91 26.51
CA LYS A 189 -7.00 -7.83 27.97
C LYS A 189 -8.32 -7.47 28.64
N HIS A 190 -9.27 -6.91 27.86
CA HIS A 190 -10.55 -6.38 28.34
C HIS A 190 -11.72 -7.26 27.89
N PRO A 191 -12.86 -7.21 28.58
CA PRO A 191 -14.04 -8.00 28.23
C PRO A 191 -14.46 -7.80 26.77
N LEU A 192 -14.84 -8.92 26.13
CA LEU A 192 -15.20 -8.99 24.73
C LEU A 192 -16.59 -9.61 24.59
N THR A 193 -17.50 -8.94 23.86
CA THR A 193 -18.89 -9.36 23.64
C THR A 193 -19.26 -9.25 22.16
N ASP A 194 -20.44 -9.75 21.82
CA ASP A 194 -21.07 -9.62 20.49
C ASP A 194 -20.15 -10.03 19.34
N ALA A 195 -19.38 -11.09 19.55
CA ALA A 195 -18.45 -11.60 18.54
C ALA A 195 -19.22 -12.37 17.44
N ALA A 196 -19.07 -11.92 16.21
CA ALA A 196 -19.72 -12.54 15.06
C ALA A 196 -18.82 -12.47 13.80
N PRO A 197 -18.94 -13.42 12.85
CA PRO A 197 -18.32 -13.30 11.56
C PRO A 197 -18.93 -12.15 10.75
N VAL A 198 -18.11 -11.51 9.90
CA VAL A 198 -18.56 -10.52 8.92
C VAL A 198 -18.43 -11.15 7.53
N ASP A 199 -19.52 -11.18 6.76
CA ASP A 199 -19.48 -11.69 5.39
C ASP A 199 -18.88 -10.64 4.44
N ILE A 200 -17.66 -10.88 4.03
CA ILE A 200 -16.96 -10.07 3.01
C ILE A 200 -16.97 -10.73 1.62
N LYS A 201 -17.98 -11.57 1.34
CA LYS A 201 -18.22 -12.20 0.03
C LYS A 201 -17.08 -13.12 -0.44
N MET A 202 -16.44 -13.84 0.51
CA MET A 202 -15.36 -14.79 0.22
C MET A 202 -15.82 -16.23 0.14
N GLY A 203 -17.05 -16.54 0.58
CA GLY A 203 -17.55 -17.92 0.73
C GLY A 203 -17.03 -18.64 1.98
N TRP A 204 -16.11 -18.04 2.73
CA TRP A 204 -15.58 -18.51 4.01
C TRP A 204 -15.14 -17.32 4.85
N THR A 205 -15.03 -17.51 6.18
CA THR A 205 -14.86 -16.41 7.12
C THR A 205 -13.40 -15.91 7.12
N ARG A 206 -13.22 -14.63 6.76
CA ARG A 206 -11.97 -13.88 6.83
C ARG A 206 -12.15 -12.49 7.46
N ALA A 207 -13.31 -12.24 8.06
CA ALA A 207 -13.53 -11.06 8.85
C ALA A 207 -14.42 -11.36 10.02
N LEU A 208 -14.23 -10.64 11.11
CA LEU A 208 -15.06 -10.70 12.31
C LEU A 208 -15.34 -9.30 12.85
N ARG A 209 -16.39 -9.22 13.64
CA ARG A 209 -16.75 -8.06 14.47
C ARG A 209 -16.85 -8.50 15.92
N ALA A 210 -16.36 -7.70 16.85
CA ALA A 210 -16.58 -7.89 18.29
C ALA A 210 -16.63 -6.54 19.01
N THR A 211 -17.27 -6.48 20.18
CA THR A 211 -17.25 -5.28 21.04
C THR A 211 -16.26 -5.51 22.17
N VAL A 212 -15.34 -4.58 22.38
CA VAL A 212 -14.42 -4.56 23.53
C VAL A 212 -14.87 -3.45 24.48
N GLN A 213 -14.93 -3.76 25.75
CA GLN A 213 -15.13 -2.77 26.81
C GLN A 213 -13.79 -2.16 27.19
N ALA A 214 -13.52 -0.93 26.74
CA ALA A 214 -12.29 -0.23 27.02
C ALA A 214 -12.10 0.06 28.52
N PRO A 215 -10.87 0.36 29.01
CA PRO A 215 -10.62 0.73 30.40
C PRO A 215 -11.45 1.90 30.92
N SER A 216 -11.86 2.80 30.01
CA SER A 216 -12.76 3.93 30.30
C SER A 216 -14.21 3.53 30.57
N GLY A 217 -14.56 2.24 30.41
CA GLY A 217 -15.94 1.75 30.43
C GLY A 217 -16.71 1.92 29.12
N LYS A 218 -16.14 2.61 28.13
CA LYS A 218 -16.76 2.80 26.82
C LYS A 218 -16.69 1.52 25.98
N GLN A 219 -17.69 1.32 25.14
CA GLN A 219 -17.72 0.23 24.17
C GLN A 219 -17.05 0.68 22.85
N VAL A 220 -16.19 -0.17 22.30
CA VAL A 220 -15.53 0.01 21.02
C VAL A 220 -15.83 -1.21 20.14
N ALA A 221 -16.39 -1.00 18.97
CA ALA A 221 -16.52 -2.07 17.99
C ALA A 221 -15.19 -2.29 17.28
N PHE A 222 -14.71 -3.51 17.32
CA PHE A 222 -13.51 -3.95 16.58
C PHE A 222 -13.94 -4.78 15.38
N TYR A 223 -13.40 -4.42 14.24
CA TYR A 223 -13.43 -5.23 13.04
C TYR A 223 -12.04 -5.78 12.78
N VAL A 224 -11.92 -7.07 12.51
CA VAL A 224 -10.70 -7.70 12.02
C VAL A 224 -10.99 -8.24 10.64
N ALA A 225 -10.20 -7.86 9.65
CA ALA A 225 -10.44 -8.27 8.28
C ALA A 225 -9.15 -8.63 7.55
N HIS A 226 -9.18 -9.75 6.83
CA HIS A 226 -8.15 -10.13 5.88
C HIS A 226 -8.77 -10.21 4.49
N LEU A 227 -8.61 -9.14 3.70
CA LEU A 227 -9.14 -9.09 2.34
C LEU A 227 -8.33 -9.98 1.39
N PRO A 228 -8.90 -10.41 0.24
CA PRO A 228 -8.20 -11.23 -0.73
C PRO A 228 -6.88 -10.64 -1.18
N SER A 229 -5.85 -11.48 -1.27
CA SER A 229 -4.53 -11.07 -1.78
C SER A 229 -4.60 -10.67 -3.25
N VAL A 230 -3.85 -9.64 -3.61
CA VAL A 230 -3.71 -9.16 -4.99
C VAL A 230 -2.36 -9.57 -5.56
N ARG A 231 -2.34 -9.86 -6.86
CA ARG A 231 -1.12 -10.31 -7.55
C ARG A 231 -1.01 -9.62 -8.91
N VAL A 232 0.22 -9.30 -9.30
CA VAL A 232 0.49 -8.86 -10.67
C VAL A 232 0.65 -10.10 -11.55
N LYS A 233 -0.20 -10.25 -12.58
CA LYS A 233 -0.12 -11.33 -13.57
C LYS A 233 0.02 -10.73 -14.96
N LEU A 234 0.95 -11.26 -15.77
CA LEU A 234 1.21 -10.76 -17.14
C LEU A 234 -0.01 -10.85 -18.05
N ASN A 235 -0.89 -11.83 -17.84
CA ASN A 235 -2.09 -12.09 -18.65
C ASN A 235 -3.39 -11.51 -18.06
N ALA A 236 -3.36 -10.98 -16.83
CA ALA A 236 -4.56 -10.52 -16.13
C ALA A 236 -4.37 -9.18 -15.39
N GLY A 237 -3.18 -8.58 -15.44
CA GLY A 237 -2.85 -7.36 -14.74
C GLY A 237 -2.82 -7.53 -13.20
N PHE A 238 -3.31 -6.55 -12.47
CA PHE A 238 -3.41 -6.54 -11.01
C PHE A 238 -4.74 -7.16 -10.58
N THR A 239 -4.71 -8.37 -10.00
CA THR A 239 -5.92 -9.18 -9.73
C THR A 239 -6.66 -8.72 -8.47
N ALA A 240 -7.22 -7.50 -8.49
CA ALA A 240 -7.82 -6.85 -7.33
C ALA A 240 -9.35 -7.02 -7.19
N ASN A 241 -10.06 -7.50 -8.23
CA ASN A 241 -11.54 -7.48 -8.26
C ASN A 241 -12.20 -8.14 -7.05
N GLN A 242 -11.69 -9.29 -6.58
CA GLN A 242 -12.25 -9.97 -5.43
C GLN A 242 -12.03 -9.18 -4.14
N ARG A 243 -10.84 -8.57 -3.98
CA ARG A 243 -10.50 -7.68 -2.88
C ARG A 243 -11.45 -6.46 -2.86
N ASP A 244 -11.72 -5.86 -4.02
CA ASP A 244 -12.55 -4.66 -4.17
C ASP A 244 -14.00 -4.96 -3.77
N ASN A 245 -14.54 -6.12 -4.18
CA ASN A 245 -15.85 -6.60 -3.74
C ASN A 245 -15.91 -6.82 -2.23
N SER A 246 -14.85 -7.40 -1.66
CA SER A 246 -14.75 -7.61 -0.20
C SER A 246 -14.62 -6.29 0.56
N ALA A 247 -13.89 -5.31 0.02
CA ALA A 247 -13.79 -3.97 0.60
C ALA A 247 -15.14 -3.24 0.61
N THR A 248 -15.94 -3.41 -0.42
CA THR A 248 -17.33 -2.88 -0.48
C THR A 248 -18.19 -3.48 0.62
N ALA A 249 -18.19 -4.82 0.75
CA ALA A 249 -18.99 -5.50 1.78
C ALA A 249 -18.53 -5.13 3.21
N LEU A 250 -17.22 -5.01 3.44
CA LEU A 250 -16.66 -4.55 4.72
C LEU A 250 -17.07 -3.10 5.01
N GLY A 251 -17.00 -2.22 4.01
CA GLY A 251 -17.41 -0.82 4.13
C GLY A 251 -18.90 -0.68 4.49
N GLU A 252 -19.76 -1.48 3.87
CA GLU A 252 -21.20 -1.55 4.20
C GLU A 252 -21.44 -2.02 5.65
N ALA A 253 -20.73 -3.06 6.10
CA ALA A 253 -20.82 -3.54 7.47
C ALA A 253 -20.42 -2.46 8.49
N ILE A 254 -19.33 -1.71 8.23
CA ILE A 254 -18.87 -0.60 9.08
C ILE A 254 -19.84 0.59 9.03
N ALA A 255 -20.47 0.86 7.88
CA ALA A 255 -21.46 1.94 7.75
C ALA A 255 -22.71 1.69 8.61
N HIS A 256 -23.12 0.42 8.75
CA HIS A 256 -24.27 0.02 9.56
C HIS A 256 -23.93 -0.25 11.04
N GLU A 257 -22.68 -0.06 11.47
CA GLU A 257 -22.28 -0.24 12.87
C GLU A 257 -22.97 0.79 13.77
N ARG A 258 -23.56 0.29 14.86
CA ARG A 258 -24.32 1.11 15.82
C ARG A 258 -23.42 1.73 16.89
N VAL A 259 -22.31 1.09 17.21
CA VAL A 259 -21.32 1.61 18.16
C VAL A 259 -20.59 2.76 17.49
N LYS A 260 -20.57 3.93 18.15
CA LYS A 260 -19.98 5.15 17.57
C LYS A 260 -18.46 5.07 17.40
N GLN A 261 -17.79 4.34 18.30
CA GLN A 261 -16.35 4.16 18.31
C GLN A 261 -15.99 2.83 17.64
N VAL A 262 -15.31 2.90 16.51
CA VAL A 262 -14.95 1.73 15.70
C VAL A 262 -13.47 1.72 15.43
N ILE A 263 -12.85 0.55 15.55
CA ILE A 263 -11.48 0.28 15.13
C ILE A 263 -11.50 -0.89 14.15
N LEU A 264 -10.93 -0.69 12.97
CA LEU A 264 -10.65 -1.73 11.99
C LEU A 264 -9.16 -2.06 12.04
N LEU A 265 -8.87 -3.34 12.16
CA LEU A 265 -7.55 -3.95 12.17
C LEU A 265 -7.46 -4.98 11.06
N GLY A 266 -6.35 -5.08 10.37
CA GLY A 266 -6.14 -6.20 9.47
C GLY A 266 -5.36 -5.90 8.21
N ASP A 267 -5.12 -6.97 7.45
CA ASP A 267 -4.54 -6.93 6.12
C ASP A 267 -5.64 -6.67 5.07
N LEU A 268 -5.69 -5.44 4.57
CA LEU A 268 -6.65 -5.06 3.54
C LEU A 268 -6.14 -5.34 2.13
N ASN A 269 -4.93 -5.87 1.98
CA ASN A 269 -4.28 -6.11 0.69
C ASN A 269 -4.37 -4.91 -0.26
N GLY A 270 -4.29 -3.70 0.32
CA GLY A 270 -4.34 -2.43 -0.39
C GLY A 270 -3.90 -1.27 0.48
N THR A 271 -3.45 -0.21 -0.16
CA THR A 271 -2.96 1.00 0.50
C THR A 271 -4.05 2.05 0.64
N MET A 272 -3.82 3.06 1.48
CA MET A 272 -4.73 4.21 1.63
C MET A 272 -4.90 5.03 0.34
N ASN A 273 -3.98 4.87 -0.63
CA ASN A 273 -4.07 5.56 -1.91
C ASN A 273 -4.95 4.80 -2.92
N ASP A 274 -5.23 3.52 -2.68
CA ASP A 274 -6.04 2.70 -3.58
C ASP A 274 -7.52 3.10 -3.47
N ARG A 275 -8.05 3.72 -4.52
CA ARG A 275 -9.44 4.19 -4.59
C ARG A 275 -10.47 3.07 -4.43
N SER A 276 -10.12 1.83 -4.75
CA SER A 276 -11.03 0.69 -4.57
C SER A 276 -11.29 0.38 -3.10
N LEU A 277 -10.48 0.89 -2.17
CA LEU A 277 -10.75 0.83 -0.74
C LEU A 277 -11.61 1.99 -0.22
N ALA A 278 -12.07 2.91 -1.10
CA ALA A 278 -12.91 4.05 -0.71
C ALA A 278 -14.15 3.67 0.13
N PRO A 279 -14.83 2.53 -0.09
CA PRO A 279 -15.95 2.11 0.79
C PRO A 279 -15.57 2.05 2.28
N VAL A 280 -14.30 1.77 2.59
CA VAL A 280 -13.74 1.76 3.96
C VAL A 280 -13.08 3.10 4.29
N THR A 281 -12.16 3.57 3.42
CA THR A 281 -11.30 4.72 3.71
C THR A 281 -12.04 6.06 3.77
N ALA A 282 -13.18 6.19 3.09
CA ALA A 282 -14.00 7.40 3.13
C ALA A 282 -14.72 7.63 4.47
N GLN A 283 -14.89 6.59 5.29
CA GLN A 283 -15.58 6.68 6.57
C GLN A 283 -14.68 6.43 7.79
N MET A 284 -13.42 6.06 7.57
CA MET A 284 -12.46 5.76 8.63
C MET A 284 -11.14 6.50 8.43
N ARG A 285 -10.52 6.91 9.52
CA ARG A 285 -9.24 7.60 9.52
C ARG A 285 -8.09 6.62 9.75
N SER A 286 -7.05 6.66 8.93
CA SER A 286 -5.83 5.85 9.14
C SER A 286 -5.07 6.36 10.35
N ALA A 287 -4.69 5.45 11.26
CA ALA A 287 -3.83 5.75 12.40
C ALA A 287 -2.45 6.25 11.94
N GLN A 288 -1.85 5.61 10.95
CA GLN A 288 -0.54 6.03 10.40
C GLN A 288 -0.62 7.40 9.77
N GLY A 289 -1.64 7.65 8.94
CA GLY A 289 -1.82 8.94 8.28
C GLY A 289 -1.99 10.10 9.27
N ALA A 290 -2.65 9.83 10.41
CA ALA A 290 -3.00 10.85 11.41
C ALA A 290 -1.95 11.03 12.52
N ALA A 291 -1.31 9.95 12.97
CA ALA A 291 -0.46 9.93 14.16
C ALA A 291 0.79 9.03 14.00
N GLY A 292 1.22 8.79 12.78
CA GLY A 292 2.43 8.02 12.49
C GLY A 292 3.61 8.90 12.12
N ASP A 293 4.75 8.23 11.88
CA ASP A 293 5.99 8.77 11.35
C ASP A 293 6.39 7.95 10.13
N GLY A 294 6.71 8.62 9.03
CA GLY A 294 7.01 7.99 7.75
C GLY A 294 5.82 7.28 7.12
N PHE A 295 6.09 6.46 6.12
CA PHE A 295 5.09 5.70 5.38
C PHE A 295 4.51 4.53 6.17
N GLY A 296 5.26 4.00 7.14
CA GLY A 296 4.86 2.85 7.93
C GLY A 296 4.60 1.60 7.08
N PHE A 297 5.39 1.37 6.03
CA PHE A 297 5.26 0.18 5.19
C PHE A 297 5.36 -1.11 6.01
N SER A 298 4.54 -2.10 5.68
CA SER A 298 4.43 -3.36 6.42
C SER A 298 4.80 -4.59 5.60
N PHE A 299 4.72 -4.51 4.27
CA PHE A 299 4.92 -5.65 3.37
C PHE A 299 5.86 -5.33 2.21
N PRO A 300 6.70 -6.27 1.77
CA PRO A 300 7.11 -7.49 2.48
C PRO A 300 8.04 -7.14 3.67
N ALA A 301 7.98 -7.88 4.78
CA ALA A 301 8.73 -7.57 6.00
C ALA A 301 10.25 -7.51 5.83
N ALA A 302 10.81 -8.20 4.83
CA ALA A 302 12.24 -8.17 4.53
C ALA A 302 12.70 -6.84 3.90
N PHE A 303 11.84 -6.20 3.11
CA PHE A 303 12.07 -4.91 2.47
C PHE A 303 10.71 -4.22 2.28
N PRO A 304 10.21 -3.51 3.29
CA PRO A 304 8.86 -2.96 3.27
C PRO A 304 8.67 -1.91 2.17
N MET A 305 7.70 -2.13 1.29
CA MET A 305 7.41 -1.31 0.12
C MET A 305 5.97 -0.78 0.07
N ALA A 306 5.04 -1.44 0.76
CA ALA A 306 3.64 -1.07 0.79
C ALA A 306 3.08 -1.21 2.21
N ARG A 307 2.15 -0.34 2.58
CA ARG A 307 1.35 -0.49 3.78
C ARG A 307 0.00 -1.08 3.41
N ILE A 308 -0.09 -2.39 3.43
CA ILE A 308 -1.32 -3.14 3.13
C ILE A 308 -2.05 -3.58 4.40
N ASP A 309 -1.32 -3.66 5.52
CA ASP A 309 -1.90 -3.83 6.84
C ASP A 309 -2.34 -2.46 7.39
N GLN A 310 -3.55 -2.38 7.92
CA GLN A 310 -4.16 -1.12 8.31
C GLN A 310 -4.68 -1.16 9.75
N ILE A 311 -4.53 -0.04 10.43
CA ILE A 311 -5.24 0.30 11.66
C ILE A 311 -6.03 1.57 11.35
N MET A 312 -7.37 1.46 11.34
CA MET A 312 -8.25 2.56 10.98
C MET A 312 -9.32 2.79 12.04
N MET A 313 -9.78 4.02 12.17
CA MET A 313 -10.64 4.43 13.27
C MET A 313 -11.78 5.32 12.79
N LYS A 314 -12.95 5.17 13.47
CA LYS A 314 -14.11 6.03 13.31
C LYS A 314 -14.57 6.45 14.72
N GLY A 315 -14.74 7.75 14.96
CA GLY A 315 -15.13 8.28 16.26
C GLY A 315 -14.07 8.16 17.36
N ILE A 316 -12.80 7.93 16.99
CA ILE A 316 -11.65 7.83 17.90
C ILE A 316 -10.48 8.58 17.27
N ASP A 317 -9.70 9.28 18.08
CA ASP A 317 -8.48 9.93 17.64
C ASP A 317 -7.26 9.05 17.93
N PRO A 318 -6.46 8.69 16.90
CA PRO A 318 -5.18 8.04 17.10
C PRO A 318 -4.19 9.02 17.72
N VAL A 319 -3.38 8.52 18.66
CA VAL A 319 -2.35 9.29 19.36
C VAL A 319 -0.96 9.00 18.80
N SER A 320 -0.68 7.73 18.50
CA SER A 320 0.54 7.31 17.84
C SER A 320 0.33 6.04 17.02
N SER A 321 1.13 5.88 15.95
CA SER A 321 1.17 4.66 15.12
C SER A 321 2.59 4.33 14.73
N TRP A 322 2.97 3.04 14.76
CA TRP A 322 4.32 2.55 14.46
C TRP A 322 4.30 1.11 13.99
N SER A 323 5.39 0.68 13.36
CA SER A 323 5.63 -0.73 13.04
C SER A 323 6.42 -1.38 14.18
N LEU A 324 6.09 -2.63 14.50
CA LEU A 324 6.82 -3.43 15.47
C LEU A 324 7.97 -4.19 14.77
N PRO A 325 8.92 -4.76 15.54
CA PRO A 325 9.98 -5.59 14.99
C PRO A 325 9.43 -6.77 14.18
N ARG A 326 10.20 -7.18 13.18
CA ARG A 326 9.89 -8.33 12.34
C ARG A 326 9.78 -9.62 13.16
N THR A 327 8.78 -10.42 12.84
CA THR A 327 8.56 -11.78 13.37
C THR A 327 8.91 -12.86 12.32
N GLY A 328 8.38 -14.07 12.47
CA GLY A 328 8.45 -15.13 11.46
C GLY A 328 7.55 -14.91 10.24
N SER A 329 6.78 -13.83 10.19
CA SER A 329 5.88 -13.50 9.08
C SER A 329 6.60 -12.72 7.98
N ASP A 330 6.01 -12.72 6.79
CA ASP A 330 6.36 -11.85 5.68
C ASP A 330 5.69 -10.46 5.76
N HIS A 331 4.89 -10.20 6.80
CA HIS A 331 4.37 -8.88 7.18
C HIS A 331 5.04 -8.37 8.45
N LEU A 332 5.18 -7.04 8.59
CA LEU A 332 5.52 -6.39 9.87
C LEU A 332 4.23 -6.19 10.69
N PRO A 333 4.25 -6.50 11.99
CA PRO A 333 3.14 -6.14 12.87
C PRO A 333 3.03 -4.61 12.98
N LEU A 334 1.81 -4.10 13.05
CA LEU A 334 1.53 -2.69 13.21
C LEU A 334 0.85 -2.43 14.55
N ALA A 335 1.22 -1.32 15.17
CA ALA A 335 0.65 -0.87 16.44
C ALA A 335 0.10 0.56 16.33
N ALA A 336 -0.90 0.85 17.13
CA ALA A 336 -1.37 2.21 17.37
C ALA A 336 -1.82 2.37 18.81
N SER A 337 -1.56 3.54 19.38
CA SER A 337 -2.13 4.00 20.65
C SER A 337 -3.24 5.01 20.37
N VAL A 338 -4.34 4.88 21.08
CA VAL A 338 -5.54 5.70 20.90
C VAL A 338 -6.04 6.22 22.23
N LYS A 339 -6.84 7.28 22.18
CA LYS A 339 -7.53 7.83 23.34
C LYS A 339 -9.03 7.53 23.23
N ILE A 340 -9.54 6.68 24.15
CA ILE A 340 -10.93 6.26 24.21
C ILE A 340 -11.68 7.05 25.33
#